data_d7e96bccc3c4ff0113fec0fb98f28102
#
_entry.id   d7e96bccc3c4ff0113fec0fb98f28102
#
_cell.length_a   1.000
_cell.length_b   1.000
_cell.length_c   1.000
_cell.angle_alpha   90.00
_cell.angle_beta   90.00
_cell.angle_gamma   90.00
#
_symmetry.space_group_name_H-M   'P 1'
#
loop_
_entity.id
_entity.type
_entity.pdbx_description
1 polymer ?
#
loop_
_entity_poly.entity_id
_entity_poly.type
_entity_poly.pdbx_seq_one_letter_code
_entity_poly.pdbx_strand_id
1 'polypeptide(L)'
;MTGAPVAGTTRAVTDIPIIRVERLALSIDRAPWRFADERRGEIDAHFAALKRAKPHLWNGRVLLLCRGAIVDGTLSGAYLETDFASFIAWRDWGFPDASMRNCFPMAALRAADGAFLLGVMAAHTANGGHVYFPAGTPDPNDIVGDTVDLAGGVMRELTEETGLEPADVTVEDGWYAVPLGPRIALMKIVEAREDAASLRARILAFLATQAQPELADIRIVRGAADLDPMMPPYVAAFLKSRWR
;
A
#
# COMPACT_ATOMS: atom_id res chain seq x y z
N MET A 1 0.70 -19.85 35.86
CA MET A 1 0.18 -18.46 35.81
C MET A 1 -0.12 -18.14 34.34
N THR A 2 -1.38 -18.21 33.99
CA THR A 2 -1.90 -18.05 32.61
C THR A 2 -2.04 -16.57 32.30
N GLY A 3 -1.19 -16.07 31.40
CA GLY A 3 -1.30 -14.72 30.87
C GLY A 3 -2.48 -14.64 29.91
N ALA A 4 -3.45 -13.77 30.20
CA ALA A 4 -4.56 -13.47 29.34
C ALA A 4 -4.08 -12.74 28.07
N PRO A 5 -4.68 -13.00 26.88
CA PRO A 5 -4.36 -12.25 25.67
C PRO A 5 -4.87 -10.82 25.79
N VAL A 6 -4.00 -9.86 25.51
CA VAL A 6 -4.37 -8.43 25.40
C VAL A 6 -5.32 -8.30 24.20
N ALA A 7 -6.57 -8.04 24.47
CA ALA A 7 -7.58 -7.75 23.47
C ALA A 7 -7.24 -6.42 22.77
N GLY A 8 -6.61 -6.49 21.61
CA GLY A 8 -6.50 -5.36 20.70
C GLY A 8 -7.90 -4.94 20.28
N THR A 9 -8.30 -3.73 20.65
CA THR A 9 -9.59 -3.14 20.30
C THR A 9 -9.70 -3.07 18.77
N THR A 10 -10.42 -4.00 18.17
CA THR A 10 -10.74 -3.98 16.73
C THR A 10 -11.70 -2.83 16.50
N ARG A 11 -11.18 -1.67 16.09
CA ARG A 11 -11.99 -0.53 15.67
C ARG A 11 -12.89 -0.99 14.52
N ALA A 12 -14.20 -0.82 14.65
CA ALA A 12 -15.13 -1.23 13.60
C ALA A 12 -14.76 -0.53 12.29
N VAL A 13 -14.81 -1.27 11.17
CA VAL A 13 -14.44 -0.77 9.82
C VAL A 13 -15.24 0.48 9.41
N THR A 14 -16.37 0.71 10.07
CA THR A 14 -17.25 1.88 9.85
C THR A 14 -16.70 3.20 10.38
N ASP A 15 -15.71 3.17 11.28
CA ASP A 15 -15.18 4.37 11.96
C ASP A 15 -13.81 4.83 11.42
N ILE A 16 -13.32 4.21 10.35
CA ILE A 16 -12.07 4.63 9.73
C ILE A 16 -12.35 5.85 8.84
N PRO A 17 -11.74 7.02 9.10
CA PRO A 17 -11.99 8.22 8.34
C PRO A 17 -11.43 8.09 6.91
N ILE A 18 -12.18 8.64 5.95
CA ILE A 18 -11.74 8.83 4.58
C ILE A 18 -11.59 10.32 4.36
N ILE A 19 -10.38 10.78 4.14
CA ILE A 19 -10.06 12.21 4.04
C ILE A 19 -9.73 12.52 2.57
N ARG A 20 -10.47 13.47 1.98
CA ARG A 20 -10.12 13.97 0.65
C ARG A 20 -8.83 14.79 0.73
N VAL A 21 -7.89 14.51 -0.16
CA VAL A 21 -6.62 15.23 -0.30
C VAL A 21 -6.51 15.70 -1.74
N GLU A 22 -6.42 17.01 -1.92
CA GLU A 22 -6.35 17.64 -3.25
C GLU A 22 -4.92 17.65 -3.76
N ARG A 23 -3.94 17.83 -2.87
CA ARG A 23 -2.53 18.00 -3.22
C ARG A 23 -1.61 17.25 -2.27
N LEU A 24 -0.49 16.79 -2.82
CA LEU A 24 0.64 16.25 -2.07
C LEU A 24 1.80 17.26 -2.15
N ALA A 25 2.38 17.61 -0.99
CA ALA A 25 3.59 18.42 -0.85
C ALA A 25 4.59 17.61 -0.02
N LEU A 26 5.25 16.67 -0.68
CA LEU A 26 6.08 15.64 -0.06
C LEU A 26 7.54 15.85 -0.45
N SER A 27 8.42 15.91 0.55
CA SER A 27 9.87 16.08 0.36
C SER A 27 10.63 14.87 0.90
N ILE A 28 11.92 14.79 0.57
CA ILE A 28 12.84 13.83 1.16
C ILE A 28 13.57 14.47 2.35
N ASP A 29 13.62 13.76 3.48
CA ASP A 29 14.47 14.05 4.63
C ASP A 29 15.66 13.10 4.59
N ARG A 30 16.87 13.63 4.54
CA ARG A 30 18.10 12.83 4.46
C ARG A 30 18.68 12.45 5.82
N ALA A 31 17.92 12.73 6.91
CA ALA A 31 18.33 12.32 8.24
C ALA A 31 18.24 10.77 8.40
N PRO A 32 19.17 10.14 9.12
CA PRO A 32 19.10 8.72 9.40
C PRO A 32 17.93 8.41 10.34
N TRP A 33 17.41 7.20 10.24
CA TRP A 33 16.39 6.73 11.16
C TRP A 33 17.02 6.14 12.43
N ARG A 34 17.00 6.89 13.53
CA ARG A 34 17.62 6.47 14.79
C ARG A 34 17.21 5.08 15.29
N PHE A 35 15.93 4.73 15.16
CA PHE A 35 15.43 3.39 15.51
C PHE A 35 16.19 2.30 14.73
N ALA A 36 16.43 2.49 13.43
CA ALA A 36 17.16 1.53 12.60
C ALA A 36 18.62 1.40 13.03
N ASP A 37 19.26 2.52 13.36
CA ASP A 37 20.66 2.54 13.79
C ASP A 37 20.84 1.90 15.17
N GLU A 38 20.01 2.32 16.14
CA GLU A 38 20.08 1.87 17.53
C GLU A 38 19.75 0.38 17.70
N ARG A 39 18.94 -0.18 16.78
CA ARG A 39 18.48 -1.58 16.87
C ARG A 39 19.00 -2.47 15.72
N ARG A 40 20.06 -2.05 15.04
CA ARG A 40 20.59 -2.74 13.85
C ARG A 40 20.77 -4.25 14.05
N GLY A 41 21.41 -4.68 15.12
CA GLY A 41 21.67 -6.10 15.36
C GLY A 41 20.40 -6.95 15.54
N GLU A 42 19.37 -6.39 16.21
CA GLU A 42 18.06 -7.05 16.37
C GLU A 42 17.30 -7.12 15.06
N ILE A 43 17.35 -6.04 14.27
CA ILE A 43 16.73 -5.94 12.94
C ILE A 43 17.34 -6.99 11.99
N ASP A 44 18.65 -7.08 11.95
CA ASP A 44 19.37 -8.04 11.09
C ASP A 44 19.03 -9.49 11.47
N ALA A 45 18.97 -9.80 12.77
CA ALA A 45 18.56 -11.10 13.27
C ALA A 45 17.11 -11.44 12.91
N HIS A 46 16.19 -10.48 13.04
CA HIS A 46 14.79 -10.62 12.65
C HIS A 46 14.65 -10.88 11.16
N PHE A 47 15.30 -10.06 10.33
CA PHE A 47 15.26 -10.21 8.88
C PHE A 47 15.87 -11.53 8.41
N ALA A 48 16.98 -11.98 9.02
CA ALA A 48 17.57 -13.27 8.73
C ALA A 48 16.61 -14.44 9.06
N ALA A 49 15.81 -14.31 10.14
CA ALA A 49 14.77 -15.30 10.47
C ALA A 49 13.66 -15.32 9.40
N LEU A 50 13.19 -14.14 8.94
CA LEU A 50 12.20 -14.04 7.86
C LEU A 50 12.71 -14.62 6.55
N LYS A 51 13.97 -14.36 6.19
CA LYS A 51 14.60 -14.92 4.97
C LYS A 51 14.69 -16.44 4.98
N ARG A 52 14.85 -17.07 6.14
CA ARG A 52 14.80 -18.55 6.23
C ARG A 52 13.45 -19.12 5.86
N ALA A 53 12.36 -18.41 6.22
CA ALA A 53 10.99 -18.81 5.88
C ALA A 53 10.58 -18.39 4.45
N LYS A 54 11.11 -17.27 3.97
CA LYS A 54 10.83 -16.67 2.66
C LYS A 54 12.15 -16.26 1.97
N PRO A 55 12.88 -17.18 1.30
CA PRO A 55 14.23 -16.91 0.74
C PRO A 55 14.26 -15.77 -0.30
N HIS A 56 13.13 -15.52 -0.96
CA HIS A 56 13.00 -14.48 -1.99
C HIS A 56 12.87 -13.05 -1.43
N LEU A 57 12.73 -12.88 -0.10
CA LEU A 57 12.68 -11.54 0.48
C LEU A 57 13.96 -10.77 0.17
N TRP A 58 13.79 -9.59 -0.41
CA TRP A 58 14.86 -8.67 -0.76
C TRP A 58 14.95 -7.52 0.26
N ASN A 59 16.16 -7.17 0.68
CA ASN A 59 16.38 -6.02 1.57
C ASN A 59 16.66 -4.76 0.73
N GLY A 60 15.68 -4.30 -0.03
CA GLY A 60 15.73 -3.06 -0.79
C GLY A 60 15.64 -1.81 0.07
N ARG A 61 15.71 -0.65 -0.58
CA ARG A 61 15.48 0.64 0.07
C ARG A 61 14.01 0.99 -0.01
N VAL A 62 13.46 1.61 1.04
CA VAL A 62 12.07 2.07 1.12
C VAL A 62 12.02 3.45 1.76
N LEU A 63 10.91 4.16 1.53
CA LEU A 63 10.68 5.49 2.08
C LEU A 63 9.53 5.42 3.12
N LEU A 64 9.77 5.98 4.30
CA LEU A 64 8.76 6.10 5.36
C LEU A 64 8.50 7.57 5.67
N LEU A 65 7.25 7.94 5.86
CA LEU A 65 6.87 9.31 6.24
C LEU A 65 7.30 9.57 7.69
N CYS A 66 8.30 10.41 7.88
CA CYS A 66 8.85 10.75 9.21
C CYS A 66 8.16 11.96 9.86
N ARG A 67 7.48 12.78 9.07
CA ARG A 67 6.61 13.88 9.53
C ARG A 67 5.59 14.20 8.44
N GLY A 68 4.37 14.52 8.84
CA GLY A 68 3.34 14.92 7.89
C GLY A 68 2.00 15.24 8.55
N ALA A 69 1.24 16.10 7.88
CA ALA A 69 -0.10 16.47 8.26
C ALA A 69 -0.98 16.72 7.03
N ILE A 70 -2.29 16.49 7.18
CA ILE A 70 -3.30 16.89 6.19
C ILE A 70 -3.98 18.15 6.72
N VAL A 71 -3.80 19.25 6.01
CA VAL A 71 -4.40 20.56 6.34
C VAL A 71 -4.93 21.17 5.05
N ASP A 72 -6.15 21.66 5.07
CA ASP A 72 -6.81 22.33 3.95
C ASP A 72 -6.66 21.58 2.61
N GLY A 73 -6.95 20.27 2.64
CA GLY A 73 -6.87 19.41 1.45
C GLY A 73 -5.45 19.13 0.96
N THR A 74 -4.41 19.52 1.70
CA THR A 74 -3.02 19.25 1.33
C THR A 74 -2.38 18.28 2.33
N LEU A 75 -1.84 17.16 1.86
CA LEU A 75 -0.92 16.33 2.63
C LEU A 75 0.50 16.88 2.44
N SER A 76 1.01 17.55 3.46
CA SER A 76 2.39 18.04 3.52
C SER A 76 3.22 17.12 4.41
N GLY A 77 4.46 16.82 3.99
CA GLY A 77 5.31 15.93 4.80
C GLY A 77 6.70 15.71 4.23
N ALA A 78 7.47 14.90 4.97
CA ALA A 78 8.77 14.44 4.50
C ALA A 78 8.93 12.94 4.74
N TYR A 79 9.53 12.29 3.77
CA TYR A 79 9.93 10.89 3.84
C TYR A 79 11.41 10.79 4.18
N LEU A 80 11.78 9.79 4.94
CA LEU A 80 13.17 9.37 5.06
C LEU A 80 13.38 8.01 4.40
N GLU A 81 14.59 7.78 3.94
CA GLU A 81 15.00 6.52 3.34
C GLU A 81 15.54 5.57 4.40
N THR A 82 15.08 4.31 4.34
CA THR A 82 15.58 3.22 5.18
C THR A 82 15.66 1.92 4.40
N ASP A 83 16.14 0.84 5.01
CA ASP A 83 16.10 -0.49 4.41
C ASP A 83 14.80 -1.24 4.75
N PHE A 84 14.41 -2.18 3.89
CA PHE A 84 13.22 -2.99 4.07
C PHE A 84 13.26 -3.83 5.36
N ALA A 85 14.43 -4.28 5.79
CA ALA A 85 14.59 -5.02 7.04
C ALA A 85 14.18 -4.18 8.24
N SER A 86 14.58 -2.89 8.28
CA SER A 86 14.17 -1.96 9.33
C SER A 86 12.68 -1.68 9.32
N PHE A 87 12.10 -1.47 8.13
CA PHE A 87 10.66 -1.28 7.97
C PHE A 87 9.85 -2.50 8.45
N ILE A 88 10.25 -3.71 8.05
CA ILE A 88 9.56 -4.94 8.45
C ILE A 88 9.69 -5.20 9.94
N ALA A 89 10.87 -5.00 10.52
CA ALA A 89 11.07 -5.13 11.96
C ALA A 89 10.20 -4.14 12.75
N TRP A 90 10.18 -2.86 12.36
CA TRP A 90 9.31 -1.85 12.96
C TRP A 90 7.83 -2.23 12.89
N ARG A 91 7.39 -2.75 11.75
CA ARG A 91 6.01 -3.23 11.56
C ARG A 91 5.70 -4.43 12.46
N ASP A 92 6.54 -5.45 12.41
CA ASP A 92 6.30 -6.73 13.10
C ASP A 92 6.42 -6.60 14.63
N TRP A 93 7.18 -5.61 15.10
CA TRP A 93 7.30 -5.28 16.54
C TRP A 93 6.22 -4.32 17.04
N GLY A 94 5.17 -4.10 16.24
CA GLY A 94 4.02 -3.29 16.65
C GLY A 94 4.24 -1.78 16.56
N PHE A 95 5.13 -1.33 15.66
CA PHE A 95 5.38 0.10 15.39
C PHE A 95 5.93 0.87 16.60
N PRO A 96 7.06 0.45 17.19
CA PRO A 96 7.57 1.03 18.44
C PRO A 96 7.98 2.50 18.31
N ASP A 97 8.40 2.97 17.13
CA ASP A 97 8.62 4.39 16.86
C ASP A 97 7.34 5.03 16.33
N ALA A 98 6.66 5.77 17.20
CA ALA A 98 5.39 6.43 16.90
C ALA A 98 5.55 7.71 16.05
N SER A 99 6.76 8.20 15.81
CA SER A 99 7.01 9.34 14.91
C SER A 99 6.86 8.98 13.44
N MET A 100 7.08 7.71 13.11
CA MET A 100 7.03 7.21 11.74
C MET A 100 5.62 6.81 11.32
N ARG A 101 5.38 6.92 10.01
CA ARG A 101 4.17 6.41 9.34
C ARG A 101 4.57 5.65 8.08
N ASN A 102 3.90 4.52 7.84
CA ASN A 102 3.88 3.89 6.52
C ASN A 102 2.77 4.57 5.71
N CYS A 103 3.12 5.61 4.95
CA CYS A 103 2.23 6.30 4.03
C CYS A 103 2.55 5.84 2.61
N PHE A 104 1.62 5.16 1.98
CA PHE A 104 1.84 4.49 0.69
C PHE A 104 0.65 4.69 -0.24
N PRO A 105 0.93 4.84 -1.56
CA PRO A 105 -0.10 5.00 -2.56
C PRO A 105 -0.68 3.65 -2.99
N MET A 106 -1.94 3.67 -3.46
CA MET A 106 -2.64 2.54 -4.03
C MET A 106 -3.44 2.96 -5.26
N ALA A 107 -3.36 2.21 -6.35
CA ALA A 107 -4.17 2.41 -7.55
C ALA A 107 -5.57 1.80 -7.34
N ALA A 108 -6.54 2.60 -6.91
CA ALA A 108 -7.92 2.15 -6.79
C ALA A 108 -8.52 1.97 -8.20
N LEU A 109 -8.19 0.85 -8.84
CA LEU A 109 -8.55 0.52 -10.21
C LEU A 109 -10.06 0.30 -10.33
N ARG A 110 -10.72 1.14 -11.12
CA ARG A 110 -12.16 1.12 -11.38
C ARG A 110 -12.41 0.86 -12.86
N ALA A 111 -13.21 -0.15 -13.16
CA ALA A 111 -13.65 -0.48 -14.51
C ALA A 111 -14.75 0.48 -15.01
N ALA A 112 -14.99 0.51 -16.33
CA ALA A 112 -16.01 1.36 -16.95
C ALA A 112 -17.44 1.09 -16.45
N ASP A 113 -17.72 -0.12 -15.96
CA ASP A 113 -19.00 -0.51 -15.36
C ASP A 113 -19.10 -0.18 -13.85
N GLY A 114 -18.13 0.57 -13.31
CA GLY A 114 -18.08 1.05 -11.93
C GLY A 114 -17.55 0.05 -10.89
N ALA A 115 -17.26 -1.18 -11.27
CA ALA A 115 -16.67 -2.16 -10.37
C ALA A 115 -15.21 -1.83 -10.07
N PHE A 116 -14.74 -2.15 -8.86
CA PHE A 116 -13.32 -2.08 -8.51
C PHE A 116 -12.64 -3.44 -8.74
N LEU A 117 -11.37 -3.40 -9.18
CA LEU A 117 -10.53 -4.58 -9.33
C LEU A 117 -9.40 -4.54 -8.30
N LEU A 118 -9.24 -5.64 -7.56
CA LEU A 118 -8.22 -5.78 -6.52
C LEU A 118 -7.36 -7.00 -6.82
N GLY A 119 -6.05 -6.88 -6.57
CA GLY A 119 -5.12 -8.00 -6.65
C GLY A 119 -5.24 -8.94 -5.46
N VAL A 120 -5.13 -10.23 -5.70
CA VAL A 120 -4.90 -11.26 -4.68
C VAL A 120 -3.40 -11.51 -4.64
N MET A 121 -2.74 -11.18 -3.55
CA MET A 121 -1.29 -11.31 -3.43
C MET A 121 -0.84 -12.77 -3.48
N ALA A 122 0.18 -13.06 -4.29
CA ALA A 122 0.74 -14.40 -4.40
C ALA A 122 1.39 -14.84 -3.08
N ALA A 123 1.33 -16.13 -2.77
CA ALA A 123 1.76 -16.70 -1.50
C ALA A 123 3.23 -16.47 -1.15
N HIS A 124 4.09 -16.26 -2.15
CA HIS A 124 5.52 -16.00 -1.96
C HIS A 124 5.83 -14.55 -1.52
N THR A 125 4.90 -13.61 -1.71
CA THR A 125 5.08 -12.21 -1.32
C THR A 125 4.99 -12.00 0.20
N ALA A 126 5.39 -10.83 0.68
CA ALA A 126 5.30 -10.48 2.10
C ALA A 126 3.86 -10.50 2.63
N ASN A 127 2.90 -10.15 1.77
CA ASN A 127 1.47 -10.04 2.09
C ASN A 127 0.62 -11.15 1.43
N GLY A 128 1.19 -12.33 1.18
CA GLY A 128 0.51 -13.42 0.47
C GLY A 128 -0.90 -13.70 0.99
N GLY A 129 -1.85 -13.83 0.05
CA GLY A 129 -3.27 -14.08 0.32
C GLY A 129 -4.12 -12.85 0.63
N HIS A 130 -3.52 -11.68 0.91
CA HIS A 130 -4.28 -10.45 1.08
C HIS A 130 -4.86 -9.97 -0.25
N VAL A 131 -6.01 -9.25 -0.14
CA VAL A 131 -6.73 -8.71 -1.29
C VAL A 131 -6.78 -7.19 -1.20
N TYR A 132 -6.06 -6.50 -2.09
CA TYR A 132 -6.02 -5.04 -2.11
C TYR A 132 -5.68 -4.50 -3.51
N PHE A 133 -5.78 -3.19 -3.67
CA PHE A 133 -5.44 -2.51 -4.91
C PHE A 133 -3.93 -2.60 -5.21
N PRO A 134 -3.52 -2.57 -6.49
CA PRO A 134 -2.11 -2.43 -6.86
C PRO A 134 -1.41 -1.35 -6.05
N ALA A 135 -0.29 -1.68 -5.41
CA ALA A 135 0.36 -0.79 -4.45
C ALA A 135 1.78 -1.21 -4.09
N GLY A 136 2.67 -0.25 -4.00
CA GLY A 136 4.02 -0.42 -3.47
C GLY A 136 4.30 0.45 -2.25
N THR A 137 5.23 0.04 -1.41
CA THR A 137 5.85 0.94 -0.44
C THR A 137 6.77 1.89 -1.21
N PRO A 138 6.63 3.22 -1.05
CA PRO A 138 7.49 4.15 -1.77
C PRO A 138 8.97 3.82 -1.60
N ASP A 139 9.74 3.98 -2.66
CA ASP A 139 11.16 3.65 -2.73
C ASP A 139 11.98 4.79 -3.39
N PRO A 140 13.31 4.66 -3.50
CA PRO A 140 14.14 5.69 -4.12
C PRO A 140 13.80 6.04 -5.58
N ASN A 141 13.11 5.16 -6.33
CA ASN A 141 12.65 5.45 -7.69
C ASN A 141 11.54 6.51 -7.71
N ASP A 142 10.85 6.71 -6.58
CA ASP A 142 9.81 7.72 -6.44
C ASP A 142 10.39 9.11 -6.07
N ILE A 143 11.73 9.25 -5.93
CA ILE A 143 12.38 10.53 -5.62
C ILE A 143 12.67 11.29 -6.92
N VAL A 144 12.08 12.47 -7.04
CA VAL A 144 12.31 13.40 -8.16
C VAL A 144 12.88 14.70 -7.59
N GLY A 145 14.19 14.90 -7.73
CA GLY A 145 14.89 16.03 -7.09
C GLY A 145 14.84 15.91 -5.55
N ASP A 146 14.19 16.85 -4.90
CA ASP A 146 13.99 16.86 -3.43
C ASP A 146 12.53 16.51 -3.05
N THR A 147 11.72 16.02 -3.98
CA THR A 147 10.32 15.66 -3.77
C THR A 147 10.10 14.15 -3.91
N VAL A 148 9.00 13.64 -3.32
CA VAL A 148 8.57 12.25 -3.47
C VAL A 148 7.31 12.22 -4.34
N ASP A 149 7.40 11.60 -5.52
CA ASP A 149 6.33 11.47 -6.52
C ASP A 149 5.52 10.18 -6.32
N LEU A 150 4.55 10.23 -5.42
CA LEU A 150 3.64 9.09 -5.21
C LEU A 150 2.71 8.86 -6.39
N ALA A 151 2.48 9.86 -7.25
CA ALA A 151 1.61 9.69 -8.41
C ALA A 151 2.31 8.85 -9.50
N GLY A 152 3.58 9.13 -9.76
CA GLY A 152 4.42 8.28 -10.61
C GLY A 152 4.53 6.86 -10.05
N GLY A 153 4.74 6.72 -8.74
CA GLY A 153 4.76 5.42 -8.05
C GLY A 153 3.48 4.60 -8.27
N VAL A 154 2.29 5.21 -8.14
CA VAL A 154 1.00 4.53 -8.44
C VAL A 154 0.96 3.96 -9.86
N MET A 155 1.39 4.74 -10.84
CA MET A 155 1.33 4.31 -12.25
C MET A 155 2.34 3.21 -12.53
N ARG A 156 3.52 3.28 -11.93
CA ARG A 156 4.55 2.25 -12.03
C ARG A 156 4.03 0.92 -11.45
N GLU A 157 3.55 0.91 -10.22
CA GLU A 157 2.99 -0.30 -9.57
C GLU A 157 1.79 -0.86 -10.36
N LEU A 158 0.90 0.02 -10.86
CA LEU A 158 -0.22 -0.43 -11.69
C LEU A 158 0.29 -1.17 -12.94
N THR A 159 1.29 -0.62 -13.64
CA THR A 159 1.85 -1.25 -14.84
C THR A 159 2.57 -2.56 -14.50
N GLU A 160 3.40 -2.57 -13.45
CA GLU A 160 4.17 -3.76 -13.03
C GLU A 160 3.25 -4.92 -12.60
N GLU A 161 2.19 -4.62 -11.84
CA GLU A 161 1.29 -5.63 -11.30
C GLU A 161 0.16 -6.05 -12.27
N THR A 162 -0.24 -5.18 -13.21
CA THR A 162 -1.43 -5.45 -14.05
C THR A 162 -1.19 -5.39 -15.55
N GLY A 163 -0.06 -4.85 -16.00
CA GLY A 163 0.23 -4.62 -17.42
C GLY A 163 -0.58 -3.48 -18.04
N LEU A 164 -1.26 -2.67 -17.25
CA LEU A 164 -1.98 -1.50 -17.74
C LEU A 164 -1.02 -0.32 -17.87
N GLU A 165 -1.00 0.26 -19.04
CA GLU A 165 -0.18 1.44 -19.35
C GLU A 165 -0.96 2.75 -19.10
N PRO A 166 -0.27 3.90 -18.92
CA PRO A 166 -0.94 5.20 -18.75
C PRO A 166 -1.96 5.54 -19.83
N ALA A 167 -1.78 5.03 -21.06
CA ALA A 167 -2.72 5.23 -22.17
C ALA A 167 -4.04 4.43 -22.03
N ASP A 168 -4.05 3.39 -21.20
CA ASP A 168 -5.22 2.52 -20.99
C ASP A 168 -6.22 3.11 -19.98
N VAL A 169 -5.78 4.07 -19.18
CA VAL A 169 -6.52 4.54 -18.01
C VAL A 169 -6.66 6.06 -17.98
N THR A 170 -7.58 6.54 -17.14
CA THR A 170 -7.71 7.95 -16.77
C THR A 170 -7.56 8.05 -15.25
N VAL A 171 -6.80 9.03 -14.77
CA VAL A 171 -6.52 9.22 -13.35
C VAL A 171 -7.38 10.35 -12.81
N GLU A 172 -8.20 10.08 -11.78
CA GLU A 172 -9.03 11.09 -11.11
C GLU A 172 -8.14 12.09 -10.33
N ASP A 173 -8.52 13.36 -10.30
CA ASP A 173 -7.81 14.37 -9.52
C ASP A 173 -7.88 14.09 -8.02
N GLY A 174 -6.82 14.51 -7.28
CA GLY A 174 -6.72 14.34 -5.83
C GLY A 174 -6.61 12.88 -5.38
N TRP A 175 -6.80 12.65 -4.08
CA TRP A 175 -6.56 11.39 -3.38
C TRP A 175 -7.58 11.19 -2.27
N TYR A 176 -7.65 9.96 -1.76
CA TYR A 176 -8.40 9.64 -0.54
C TYR A 176 -7.44 9.02 0.47
N ALA A 177 -7.09 9.77 1.51
CA ALA A 177 -6.27 9.26 2.60
C ALA A 177 -7.12 8.46 3.59
N VAL A 178 -6.66 7.26 3.91
CA VAL A 178 -7.30 6.35 4.87
C VAL A 178 -6.31 6.05 5.99
N PRO A 179 -6.25 6.89 7.04
CA PRO A 179 -5.35 6.67 8.16
C PRO A 179 -5.88 5.54 9.07
N LEU A 180 -4.99 4.60 9.38
CA LEU A 180 -5.24 3.50 10.31
C LEU A 180 -4.00 3.24 11.18
N GLY A 181 -3.98 3.80 12.37
CA GLY A 181 -2.81 3.76 13.24
C GLY A 181 -1.58 4.36 12.57
N PRO A 182 -0.45 3.63 12.51
CA PRO A 182 0.77 4.12 11.86
C PRO A 182 0.74 4.01 10.32
N ARG A 183 -0.35 3.55 9.73
CA ARG A 183 -0.52 3.45 8.27
C ARG A 183 -1.38 4.58 7.74
N ILE A 184 -1.03 5.09 6.55
CA ILE A 184 -1.87 5.99 5.77
C ILE A 184 -1.92 5.41 4.34
N ALA A 185 -3.03 4.79 3.98
CA ALA A 185 -3.23 4.36 2.61
C ALA A 185 -3.78 5.54 1.80
N LEU A 186 -3.09 5.91 0.73
CA LEU A 186 -3.48 6.98 -0.20
C LEU A 186 -4.08 6.35 -1.45
N MET A 187 -5.41 6.32 -1.53
CA MET A 187 -6.12 5.79 -2.69
C MET A 187 -6.15 6.80 -3.81
N LYS A 188 -5.63 6.44 -4.96
CA LYS A 188 -5.73 7.18 -6.24
C LYS A 188 -6.70 6.43 -7.13
N ILE A 189 -7.84 7.03 -7.47
CA ILE A 189 -8.78 6.39 -8.39
C ILE A 189 -8.19 6.42 -9.79
N VAL A 190 -8.12 5.25 -10.39
CA VAL A 190 -7.63 5.02 -11.76
C VAL A 190 -8.75 4.31 -12.52
N GLU A 191 -9.24 4.92 -13.58
CA GLU A 191 -10.38 4.43 -14.36
C GLU A 191 -9.91 3.77 -15.65
N ALA A 192 -10.23 2.49 -15.81
CA ALA A 192 -10.04 1.77 -17.07
C ALA A 192 -11.24 1.97 -18.00
N ARG A 193 -11.00 1.86 -19.32
CA ARG A 193 -12.03 1.98 -20.34
C ARG A 193 -12.84 0.71 -20.55
N GLU A 194 -12.35 -0.40 -20.07
CA GLU A 194 -12.95 -1.73 -20.20
C GLU A 194 -13.92 -2.01 -19.04
N ASP A 195 -14.93 -2.85 -19.28
CA ASP A 195 -15.73 -3.42 -18.18
C ASP A 195 -14.89 -4.37 -17.30
N ALA A 196 -15.37 -4.66 -16.12
CA ALA A 196 -14.60 -5.40 -15.13
C ALA A 196 -14.25 -6.83 -15.57
N ALA A 197 -15.09 -7.50 -16.36
CA ALA A 197 -14.84 -8.86 -16.80
C ALA A 197 -13.73 -8.89 -17.86
N SER A 198 -13.81 -7.99 -18.85
CA SER A 198 -12.79 -7.83 -19.89
C SER A 198 -11.45 -7.40 -19.30
N LEU A 199 -11.47 -6.41 -18.40
CA LEU A 199 -10.28 -5.91 -17.72
C LEU A 199 -9.60 -7.01 -16.88
N ARG A 200 -10.38 -7.79 -16.11
CA ARG A 200 -9.86 -8.93 -15.37
C ARG A 200 -9.20 -9.96 -16.28
N ALA A 201 -9.85 -10.31 -17.38
CA ALA A 201 -9.30 -11.29 -18.32
C ALA A 201 -7.97 -10.81 -18.92
N ARG A 202 -7.88 -9.52 -19.28
CA ARG A 202 -6.64 -8.89 -19.77
C ARG A 202 -5.52 -8.95 -18.74
N ILE A 203 -5.79 -8.56 -17.50
CA ILE A 203 -4.79 -8.60 -16.40
C ILE A 203 -4.33 -10.04 -16.16
N LEU A 204 -5.23 -11.02 -16.08
CA LEU A 204 -4.87 -12.42 -15.90
C LEU A 204 -4.01 -12.97 -17.04
N ALA A 205 -4.28 -12.55 -18.28
CA ALA A 205 -3.44 -12.89 -19.42
C ALA A 205 -2.03 -12.31 -19.29
N PHE A 206 -1.90 -11.07 -18.81
CA PHE A 206 -0.60 -10.46 -18.52
C PHE A 206 0.14 -11.22 -17.41
N LEU A 207 -0.53 -11.52 -16.27
CA LEU A 207 0.08 -12.26 -15.16
C LEU A 207 0.61 -13.64 -15.61
N ALA A 208 -0.09 -14.30 -16.52
CA ALA A 208 0.34 -15.59 -17.08
C ALA A 208 1.64 -15.52 -17.91
N THR A 209 2.08 -14.33 -18.33
CA THR A 209 3.37 -14.14 -19.03
C THR A 209 4.54 -13.95 -18.09
N GLN A 210 4.28 -13.64 -16.81
CA GLN A 210 5.33 -13.39 -15.81
C GLN A 210 5.83 -14.71 -15.21
N ALA A 211 7.14 -14.83 -15.02
CA ALA A 211 7.74 -16.01 -14.39
C ALA A 211 7.34 -16.16 -12.91
N GLN A 212 7.17 -15.07 -12.22
CA GLN A 212 6.82 -15.02 -10.79
C GLN A 212 5.97 -13.77 -10.50
N PRO A 213 4.68 -13.76 -10.91
CA PRO A 213 3.81 -12.60 -10.72
C PRO A 213 3.57 -12.33 -9.23
N GLU A 214 3.53 -11.05 -8.85
CA GLU A 214 3.19 -10.66 -7.47
C GLU A 214 1.73 -10.91 -7.14
N LEU A 215 0.85 -10.86 -8.14
CA LEU A 215 -0.57 -11.17 -8.01
C LEU A 215 -0.86 -12.60 -8.48
N ALA A 216 -1.63 -13.34 -7.67
CA ALA A 216 -2.10 -14.69 -8.02
C ALA A 216 -3.46 -14.67 -8.74
N ASP A 217 -4.29 -13.65 -8.49
CA ASP A 217 -5.63 -13.50 -9.08
C ASP A 217 -6.10 -12.04 -8.98
N ILE A 218 -7.21 -11.73 -9.64
CA ILE A 218 -7.91 -10.44 -9.57
C ILE A 218 -9.34 -10.65 -9.08
N ARG A 219 -9.74 -9.89 -8.05
CA ARG A 219 -11.11 -9.85 -7.53
C ARG A 219 -11.87 -8.66 -8.11
N ILE A 220 -13.07 -8.92 -8.61
CA ILE A 220 -14.03 -7.87 -8.99
C ILE A 220 -14.93 -7.61 -7.79
N VAL A 221 -15.05 -6.33 -7.42
CA VAL A 221 -15.82 -5.88 -6.25
C VAL A 221 -16.83 -4.82 -6.70
N ARG A 222 -18.12 -5.14 -6.60
CA ARG A 222 -19.24 -4.30 -7.06
C ARG A 222 -20.03 -3.68 -5.91
N GLY A 223 -19.94 -4.29 -4.73
CA GLY A 223 -20.71 -3.86 -3.58
C GLY A 223 -20.26 -4.50 -2.27
N ALA A 224 -20.97 -4.23 -1.21
CA ALA A 224 -20.62 -4.69 0.14
C ALA A 224 -20.60 -6.22 0.29
N ALA A 225 -21.36 -6.94 -0.54
CA ALA A 225 -21.39 -8.41 -0.52
C ALA A 225 -20.09 -9.04 -1.05
N ASP A 226 -19.30 -8.30 -1.83
CA ASP A 226 -18.05 -8.79 -2.42
C ASP A 226 -16.83 -8.53 -1.52
N LEU A 227 -17.03 -7.91 -0.34
CA LEU A 227 -15.93 -7.65 0.59
C LEU A 227 -15.38 -8.95 1.15
N ASP A 228 -14.06 -9.11 1.02
CA ASP A 228 -13.32 -10.29 1.46
C ASP A 228 -12.69 -10.03 2.84
N PRO A 229 -12.72 -10.97 3.80
CA PRO A 229 -12.01 -10.86 5.08
C PRO A 229 -10.49 -10.66 4.94
N MET A 230 -9.91 -11.05 3.81
CA MET A 230 -8.49 -10.84 3.51
C MET A 230 -8.18 -9.41 3.04
N MET A 231 -9.20 -8.56 2.86
CA MET A 231 -9.00 -7.14 2.58
C MET A 231 -8.55 -6.41 3.84
N PRO A 232 -7.44 -5.64 3.78
CA PRO A 232 -7.08 -4.75 4.88
C PRO A 232 -8.22 -3.79 5.24
N PRO A 233 -8.40 -3.44 6.52
CA PRO A 233 -9.52 -2.59 6.96
C PRO A 233 -9.61 -1.24 6.24
N TYR A 234 -8.48 -0.63 5.85
CA TYR A 234 -8.45 0.63 5.11
C TYR A 234 -8.97 0.48 3.66
N VAL A 235 -8.76 -0.69 3.02
CA VAL A 235 -9.33 -0.98 1.70
C VAL A 235 -10.85 -1.15 1.81
N ALA A 236 -11.30 -1.98 2.75
CA ALA A 236 -12.74 -2.21 2.97
C ALA A 236 -13.48 -0.91 3.36
N ALA A 237 -12.86 -0.04 4.18
CA ALA A 237 -13.43 1.25 4.54
C ALA A 237 -13.57 2.19 3.33
N PHE A 238 -12.52 2.27 2.50
CA PHE A 238 -12.56 3.05 1.26
C PHE A 238 -13.65 2.55 0.34
N LEU A 239 -13.70 1.26 0.03
CA LEU A 239 -14.73 0.66 -0.83
C LEU A 239 -16.14 0.96 -0.31
N LYS A 240 -16.42 0.75 0.98
CA LYS A 240 -17.71 1.07 1.58
C LYS A 240 -18.12 2.53 1.42
N SER A 241 -17.16 3.46 1.39
CA SER A 241 -17.43 4.87 1.19
C SER A 241 -17.89 5.23 -0.23
N ARG A 242 -17.64 4.34 -1.20
CA ARG A 242 -17.99 4.56 -2.61
C ARG A 242 -19.43 4.15 -2.96
N TRP A 243 -20.08 3.38 -2.09
CA TRP A 243 -21.44 2.87 -2.29
C TRP A 243 -22.49 3.50 -1.36
N ARG A 244 -22.16 4.62 -0.71
CA ARG A 244 -23.08 5.37 0.16
C ARG A 244 -23.83 6.44 -0.63
#